data_324261a897d98630fe094382f63cbf7d
#
_entry.id   324261a897d98630fe094382f63cbf7d
#
_cell.length_a   1.000
_cell.length_b   1.000
_cell.length_c   1.000
_cell.angle_alpha   90.00
_cell.angle_beta   90.00
_cell.angle_gamma   90.00
#
_symmetry.space_group_name_H-M   'P 1'
#
loop_
_entity.id
_entity.type
_entity.pdbx_description
1 polymer ?
#
loop_
_entity_poly.entity_id
_entity_poly.type
_entity_poly.pdbx_seq_one_letter_code
_entity_poly.pdbx_strand_id
1 'polypeptide(L)' 'RRDASINNARQAAMYIIREITGLSQDEVGKVFGRNHSTVNNSLKNVQQKMSSDSKYKNLINEIIKNIND' A
#
# COMPACT_ATOMS: atom_id res chain seq x y z
N ARG A 1 -6.79 17.27 -3.65
CA ARG A 1 -5.58 17.88 -4.19
C ARG A 1 -4.65 16.82 -4.76
N ARG A 2 -3.82 17.27 -5.68
CA ARG A 2 -2.92 16.39 -6.39
C ARG A 2 -1.95 15.66 -5.45
N ASP A 3 -1.40 16.41 -4.49
CA ASP A 3 -0.42 15.84 -3.56
C ASP A 3 -1.03 14.73 -2.73
N ALA A 4 -2.27 14.92 -2.27
CA ALA A 4 -2.96 13.89 -1.49
C ALA A 4 -3.21 12.65 -2.34
N SER A 5 -3.58 12.82 -3.60
CA SER A 5 -3.81 11.70 -4.49
C SER A 5 -2.53 10.90 -4.73
N ILE A 6 -1.40 11.61 -4.93
CA ILE A 6 -0.12 10.95 -5.13
C ILE A 6 0.30 10.17 -3.90
N ASN A 7 0.13 10.76 -2.71
CA ASN A 7 0.47 10.08 -1.47
C ASN A 7 -0.39 8.83 -1.27
N ASN A 8 -1.69 8.95 -1.54
CA ASN A 8 -2.60 7.82 -1.39
C ASN A 8 -2.22 6.70 -2.36
N ALA A 9 -1.88 7.03 -3.58
CA ALA A 9 -1.48 6.03 -4.57
C ALA A 9 -0.19 5.34 -4.14
N ARG A 10 0.77 6.09 -3.62
CA ARG A 10 2.04 5.52 -3.16
C ARG A 10 1.81 4.57 -1.99
N GLN A 11 0.98 4.97 -1.04
CA GLN A 11 0.69 4.13 0.12
C GLN A 11 0.04 2.81 -0.31
N ALA A 12 -0.92 2.89 -1.21
CA ALA A 12 -1.57 1.70 -1.73
C ALA A 12 -0.58 0.81 -2.47
N ALA A 13 0.33 1.42 -3.25
CA ALA A 13 1.35 0.67 -3.97
C ALA A 13 2.28 -0.07 -3.02
N MET A 14 2.67 0.57 -1.92
CA MET A 14 3.51 -0.07 -0.92
C MET A 14 2.83 -1.30 -0.34
N TYR A 15 1.55 -1.18 -0.01
CA TYR A 15 0.79 -2.28 0.54
C TYR A 15 0.68 -3.43 -0.47
N ILE A 16 0.34 -3.11 -1.70
CA ILE A 16 0.16 -4.10 -2.76
C ILE A 16 1.47 -4.83 -3.04
N ILE A 17 2.55 -4.09 -3.18
CA ILE A 17 3.88 -4.67 -3.45
C ILE A 17 4.26 -5.63 -2.33
N ARG A 18 4.04 -5.22 -1.08
CA ARG A 18 4.39 -6.05 0.05
C ARG A 18 3.58 -7.34 0.06
N GLU A 19 2.28 -7.25 -0.26
CA GLU A 19 1.41 -8.42 -0.27
C GLU A 19 1.78 -9.39 -1.38
N ILE A 20 2.17 -8.88 -2.53
CA ILE A 20 2.48 -9.72 -3.68
C ILE A 20 3.85 -10.38 -3.54
N THR A 21 4.84 -9.62 -3.09
CA THR A 21 6.24 -10.08 -3.10
C THR A 21 6.68 -10.67 -1.77
N GLY A 22 6.00 -10.36 -0.69
CA GLY A 22 6.44 -10.77 0.64
C GLY A 22 7.65 -10.02 1.16
N LEU A 23 7.99 -8.90 0.54
CA LEU A 23 9.13 -8.10 0.99
C LEU A 23 8.89 -7.56 2.40
N SER A 24 9.99 -7.38 3.15
CA SER A 24 9.91 -6.74 4.45
C SER A 24 9.65 -5.25 4.28
N GLN A 25 9.27 -4.60 5.40
CA GLN A 25 9.04 -3.16 5.37
C GLN A 25 10.31 -2.40 4.97
N ASP A 26 11.46 -2.85 5.44
CA ASP A 26 12.73 -2.23 5.08
C ASP A 26 12.99 -2.34 3.57
N GLU A 27 12.69 -3.48 3.01
CA GLU A 27 12.88 -3.70 1.57
C GLU A 27 11.93 -2.85 0.74
N VAL A 28 10.68 -2.75 1.20
CA VAL A 28 9.70 -1.87 0.53
C VAL A 28 10.19 -0.43 0.59
N GLY A 29 10.73 -0.03 1.74
CA GLY A 29 11.28 1.31 1.88
C GLY A 29 12.39 1.59 0.89
N LYS A 30 13.25 0.63 0.66
CA LYS A 30 14.34 0.78 -0.31
C LYS A 30 13.80 0.93 -1.72
N VAL A 31 12.79 0.15 -2.06
CA VAL A 31 12.18 0.23 -3.39
C VAL A 31 11.59 1.61 -3.65
N PHE A 32 10.94 2.18 -2.65
CA PHE A 32 10.27 3.47 -2.79
C PHE A 32 11.11 4.65 -2.37
N GLY A 33 12.32 4.43 -1.88
CA GLY A 33 13.18 5.50 -1.40
C GLY A 33 12.64 6.18 -0.17
N ARG A 34 12.00 5.41 0.73
CA ARG A 34 11.43 5.93 1.99
C ARG A 34 12.01 5.18 3.17
N ASN A 35 11.99 5.82 4.33
CA ASN A 35 12.50 5.16 5.52
C ASN A 35 11.45 4.22 6.11
N HIS A 36 11.88 3.43 7.09
CA HIS A 36 11.03 2.42 7.72
C HIS A 36 9.76 3.03 8.34
N SER A 37 9.91 4.16 9.00
CA SER A 37 8.77 4.81 9.66
C SER A 37 7.70 5.22 8.66
N THR A 38 8.11 5.77 7.52
CA THR A 38 7.18 6.17 6.47
C THR A 38 6.42 4.95 5.92
N VAL A 39 7.14 3.86 5.68
CA VAL A 39 6.52 2.64 5.18
C VAL A 39 5.52 2.09 6.19
N ASN A 40 5.92 2.03 7.46
CA ASN A 40 5.05 1.52 8.52
C ASN A 40 3.76 2.33 8.62
N ASN A 41 3.88 3.66 8.62
CA ASN A 41 2.71 4.53 8.67
C ASN A 41 1.82 4.38 7.45
N SER A 42 2.44 4.24 6.27
CA SER A 42 1.69 4.06 5.03
C SER A 42 0.88 2.77 5.05
N LEU A 43 1.49 1.68 5.49
CA LEU A 43 0.80 0.40 5.57
C LEU A 43 -0.36 0.45 6.56
N LYS A 44 -0.16 1.10 7.71
CA LYS A 44 -1.21 1.26 8.69
C LYS A 44 -2.38 2.07 8.12
N ASN A 45 -2.07 3.15 7.41
CA ASN A 45 -3.11 3.99 6.81
C ASN A 45 -3.95 3.21 5.81
N VAL A 46 -3.30 2.40 4.97
CA VAL A 46 -4.02 1.58 4.00
C VAL A 46 -4.90 0.57 4.71
N GLN A 47 -4.38 -0.10 5.73
CA GLN A 47 -5.14 -1.09 6.48
C GLN A 47 -6.34 -0.48 7.18
N GLN A 48 -6.17 0.70 7.78
CA GLN A 48 -7.27 1.40 8.43
C GLN A 48 -8.36 1.77 7.42
N LYS A 49 -7.94 2.26 6.27
CA LYS A 49 -8.89 2.63 5.22
C LYS A 49 -9.64 1.40 4.71
N MET A 50 -8.95 0.28 4.57
CA MET A 50 -9.60 -0.96 4.15
C MET A 50 -10.61 -1.43 5.18
N SER A 51 -10.34 -1.23 6.47
CA SER A 51 -11.26 -1.59 7.53
C SER A 51 -12.52 -0.74 7.54
N SER A 52 -12.39 0.53 7.22
CA SER A 52 -13.51 1.46 7.32
C SER A 52 -14.26 1.65 6.00
N ASP A 53 -13.68 1.20 4.88
CA ASP A 53 -14.26 1.41 3.55
C ASP A 53 -14.17 0.11 2.77
N SER A 54 -15.30 -0.60 2.69
CA SER A 54 -15.32 -1.91 2.04
C SER A 54 -15.08 -1.81 0.54
N LYS A 55 -15.48 -0.71 -0.09
CA LYS A 55 -15.21 -0.52 -1.52
C LYS A 55 -13.71 -0.41 -1.77
N TYR A 56 -13.02 0.33 -0.93
CA TYR A 56 -11.58 0.47 -1.04
C TYR A 56 -10.90 -0.88 -0.83
N LYS A 57 -11.34 -1.62 0.20
CA LYS A 57 -10.80 -2.95 0.48
C LYS A 57 -10.97 -3.88 -0.71
N ASN A 58 -12.16 -3.87 -1.31
CA ASN A 58 -12.43 -4.72 -2.47
C ASN A 58 -11.56 -4.34 -3.65
N LEU A 59 -11.35 -3.03 -3.86
CA LEU A 59 -10.51 -2.55 -4.94
C LEU A 59 -9.07 -3.03 -4.78
N ILE A 60 -8.52 -2.88 -3.58
CA ILE A 60 -7.15 -3.31 -3.30
C ILE A 60 -7.01 -4.82 -3.50
N ASN A 61 -7.95 -5.59 -2.97
CA ASN A 61 -7.91 -7.05 -3.10
C ASN A 61 -8.02 -7.49 -4.54
N GLU A 62 -8.83 -6.79 -5.32
CA GLU A 62 -8.99 -7.13 -6.73
C GLU A 62 -7.72 -6.85 -7.52
N ILE A 63 -7.05 -5.75 -7.21
CA ILE A 63 -5.77 -5.43 -7.85
C ILE A 63 -4.76 -6.51 -7.56
N ILE A 64 -4.65 -6.92 -6.30
CA ILE A 64 -3.71 -7.97 -5.91
C ILE A 64 -4.02 -9.27 -6.62
N LYS A 65 -5.30 -9.64 -6.68
CA LYS A 65 -5.73 -10.86 -7.36
C LYS A 65 -5.35 -10.83 -8.84
N ASN A 66 -5.61 -9.72 -9.51
CA ASN A 66 -5.34 -9.60 -10.94
C ASN A 66 -3.85 -9.68 -11.24
N ILE A 67 -3.02 -9.13 -10.37
CA ILE A 67 -1.57 -9.20 -10.57
C ILE A 67 -1.08 -10.63 -10.35
N ASN A 68 -1.62 -11.33 -9.38
CA ASN A 68 -1.19 -12.70 -9.07
C ASN A 68 -1.71 -13.72 -10.07
N ASP A 69 -2.75 -13.39 -10.78
CA ASP A 69 -3.23 -14.24 -11.84
C ASP A 69 -2.30 -14.15 -13.04
#